data_6cf1e56c66b4400dd8fe57ac8b6a4c9e
#
_entry.id   6cf1e56c66b4400dd8fe57ac8b6a4c9e
#
_cell.length_a   1.000
_cell.length_b   1.000
_cell.length_c   1.000
_cell.angle_alpha   90.00
_cell.angle_beta   90.00
_cell.angle_gamma   90.00
#
_symmetry.space_group_name_H-M   'P 1'
#
loop_
_entity.id
_entity.type
_entity.pdbx_description
1 polymer ?
#
loop_
_entity_poly.entity_id
_entity_poly.type
_entity_poly.pdbx_seq_one_letter_code
_entity_poly.pdbx_strand_id
1 'polypeptide(L)'
;MHMASNQNLVWLRRKAPELIVLAIAIIIVVYLVLDFLEDVVIEGGPVTSEPIISFILVITRGVTGIVQAWGYSGIFGLMFLESSSLPIPSEVILPFAGYLASRGQLDIWVTVTLATVAGVAGSVIDYYIGLKGVQALTQNKILGKIVLSTSQLELAEKWFNKHGSLMIFTSRMIPGFRTTFSFPAGAVKMKLSKFIGFTVAGCFLWNVILVYVGWYLGKNWTQVAGVSHY
;
A
#
# COMPACT_ATOMS: atom_id res chain seq x y z
N MET A 1 -14.19 17.30 -34.34
CA MET A 1 -13.47 16.12 -33.77
C MET A 1 -11.99 16.40 -33.43
N HIS A 2 -11.40 17.54 -33.83
CA HIS A 2 -9.98 17.90 -33.58
C HIS A 2 -9.68 18.62 -32.27
N MET A 3 -10.67 19.16 -31.54
CA MET A 3 -10.42 19.92 -30.29
C MET A 3 -10.20 19.04 -29.05
N ALA A 4 -10.77 17.84 -28.99
CA ALA A 4 -10.60 16.94 -27.85
C ALA A 4 -9.18 16.33 -27.76
N SER A 5 -8.50 16.12 -28.89
CA SER A 5 -7.14 15.58 -28.95
C SER A 5 -6.09 16.54 -28.36
N ASN A 6 -6.28 17.85 -28.50
CA ASN A 6 -5.29 18.85 -28.06
C ASN A 6 -5.35 19.08 -26.54
N GLN A 7 -6.52 18.96 -25.92
CA GLN A 7 -6.66 19.10 -24.46
C GLN A 7 -6.02 17.92 -23.69
N ASN A 8 -6.13 16.70 -24.23
CA ASN A 8 -5.49 15.53 -23.63
C ASN A 8 -3.97 15.59 -23.72
N LEU A 9 -3.42 16.13 -24.80
CA LEU A 9 -1.97 16.32 -24.98
C LEU A 9 -1.39 17.39 -24.04
N VAL A 10 -2.13 18.47 -23.83
CA VAL A 10 -1.73 19.55 -22.91
C VAL A 10 -1.80 19.05 -21.45
N TRP A 11 -2.83 18.27 -21.10
CA TRP A 11 -2.95 17.66 -19.78
C TRP A 11 -1.81 16.67 -19.52
N LEU A 12 -1.50 15.79 -20.49
CA LEU A 12 -0.39 14.85 -20.40
C LEU A 12 0.97 15.57 -20.25
N ARG A 13 1.23 16.63 -20.99
CA ARG A 13 2.47 17.43 -20.84
C ARG A 13 2.58 18.08 -19.47
N ARG A 14 1.47 18.53 -18.88
CA ARG A 14 1.45 19.16 -17.55
C ARG A 14 1.63 18.15 -16.43
N LYS A 15 1.17 16.91 -16.62
CA LYS A 15 1.24 15.79 -15.67
C LYS A 15 2.44 14.88 -15.89
N ALA A 16 3.11 14.98 -17.02
CA ALA A 16 4.26 14.15 -17.36
C ALA A 16 5.35 14.11 -16.27
N PRO A 17 5.79 15.22 -15.66
CA PRO A 17 6.80 15.17 -14.61
C PRO A 17 6.31 14.41 -13.37
N GLU A 18 5.04 14.57 -12.97
CA GLU A 18 4.46 13.84 -11.84
C GLU A 18 4.35 12.34 -12.13
N LEU A 19 3.95 11.98 -13.35
CA LEU A 19 3.86 10.58 -13.78
C LEU A 19 5.25 9.93 -13.92
N ILE A 20 6.25 10.67 -14.38
CA ILE A 20 7.63 10.20 -14.46
C ILE A 20 8.20 9.98 -13.05
N VAL A 21 7.99 10.91 -12.12
CA VAL A 21 8.43 10.74 -10.72
C VAL A 21 7.74 9.54 -10.08
N LEU A 22 6.44 9.35 -10.33
CA LEU A 22 5.70 8.19 -9.84
C LEU A 22 6.23 6.88 -10.45
N ALA A 23 6.48 6.87 -11.75
CA ALA A 23 7.05 5.69 -12.43
C ALA A 23 8.46 5.35 -11.91
N ILE A 24 9.31 6.37 -11.71
CA ILE A 24 10.64 6.18 -11.13
C ILE A 24 10.53 5.67 -9.69
N ALA A 25 9.63 6.21 -8.88
CA ALA A 25 9.42 5.73 -7.51
C ALA A 25 8.94 4.27 -7.48
N ILE A 26 8.04 3.88 -8.38
CA ILE A 26 7.60 2.49 -8.53
C ILE A 26 8.76 1.60 -8.96
N ILE A 27 9.57 2.01 -9.92
CA ILE A 27 10.75 1.26 -10.39
C ILE A 27 11.76 1.09 -9.25
N ILE A 28 12.04 2.15 -8.49
CA ILE A 28 12.95 2.08 -7.34
C ILE A 28 12.42 1.11 -6.28
N VAL A 29 11.13 1.18 -5.97
CA VAL A 29 10.50 0.28 -4.99
C VAL A 29 10.55 -1.16 -5.48
N VAL A 30 10.23 -1.40 -6.76
CA VAL A 30 10.33 -2.74 -7.37
C VAL A 30 11.78 -3.22 -7.32
N TYR A 31 12.75 -2.39 -7.66
CA TYR A 31 14.16 -2.72 -7.60
C TYR A 31 14.59 -3.08 -6.16
N LEU A 32 14.25 -2.24 -5.17
CA LEU A 32 14.58 -2.52 -3.76
C LEU A 32 13.90 -3.78 -3.24
N VAL A 33 12.67 -4.07 -3.68
CA VAL A 33 11.97 -5.31 -3.33
C VAL A 33 12.64 -6.52 -3.98
N LEU A 34 13.09 -6.38 -5.23
CA LEU A 34 13.79 -7.44 -5.94
C LEU A 34 15.16 -7.75 -5.32
N ASP A 35 15.96 -6.73 -5.09
CA ASP A 35 17.26 -6.78 -4.42
C ASP A 35 17.13 -7.42 -3.01
N PHE A 36 16.12 -6.98 -2.27
CA PHE A 36 15.80 -7.51 -0.96
C PHE A 36 15.33 -8.99 -0.99
N LEU A 37 14.50 -9.36 -1.98
CA LEU A 37 14.05 -10.76 -2.13
C LEU A 37 15.22 -11.67 -2.55
N GLU A 38 16.15 -11.17 -3.35
CA GLU A 38 17.36 -11.88 -3.74
C GLU A 38 18.23 -12.20 -2.51
N ASP A 39 18.54 -11.20 -1.71
CA ASP A 39 19.40 -11.35 -0.53
C ASP A 39 18.77 -12.22 0.57
N VAL A 40 17.47 -12.10 0.78
CA VAL A 40 16.79 -12.69 1.96
C VAL A 40 16.20 -14.07 1.70
N VAL A 41 15.59 -14.25 0.52
CA VAL A 41 14.84 -15.49 0.22
C VAL A 41 15.76 -16.55 -0.38
N ILE A 42 16.85 -16.13 -1.03
CA ILE A 42 17.66 -17.01 -1.84
C ILE A 42 18.95 -17.45 -1.15
N GLU A 43 19.69 -16.53 -0.60
CA GLU A 43 21.01 -16.83 -0.08
C GLU A 43 21.01 -17.28 1.38
N GLY A 44 19.91 -17.17 2.12
CA GLY A 44 19.89 -17.51 3.56
C GLY A 44 20.98 -16.77 4.34
N GLY A 45 21.37 -15.60 3.84
CA GLY A 45 22.55 -14.87 4.21
C GLY A 45 22.75 -14.70 5.71
N PRO A 46 23.99 -14.61 6.20
CA PRO A 46 24.29 -14.42 7.61
C PRO A 46 23.61 -13.15 8.09
N VAL A 47 22.98 -13.23 9.27
CA VAL A 47 22.45 -12.05 9.98
C VAL A 47 23.59 -11.05 10.10
N THR A 48 23.58 -10.01 9.26
CA THR A 48 24.62 -9.00 9.29
C THR A 48 24.56 -8.26 10.63
N SER A 49 25.68 -7.78 11.11
CA SER A 49 25.80 -7.09 12.41
C SER A 49 25.06 -5.74 12.47
N GLU A 50 24.46 -5.32 11.36
CA GLU A 50 23.66 -4.10 11.27
C GLU A 50 22.27 -4.32 11.90
N PRO A 51 21.90 -3.61 12.97
CA PRO A 51 20.65 -3.86 13.71
C PRO A 51 19.40 -3.63 12.85
N ILE A 52 19.45 -2.74 11.86
CA ILE A 52 18.34 -2.43 10.96
C ILE A 52 18.07 -3.61 10.02
N ILE A 53 19.12 -4.16 9.42
CA ILE A 53 19.02 -5.31 8.50
C ILE A 53 18.51 -6.54 9.26
N SER A 54 19.04 -6.79 10.45
CA SER A 54 18.56 -7.89 11.31
C SER A 54 17.08 -7.76 11.64
N PHE A 55 16.60 -6.54 11.93
CA PHE A 55 15.19 -6.27 12.21
C PHE A 55 14.30 -6.53 10.99
N ILE A 56 14.72 -6.06 9.81
CA ILE A 56 14.00 -6.30 8.55
C ILE A 56 13.92 -7.80 8.24
N LEU A 57 15.02 -8.54 8.42
CA LEU A 57 15.06 -9.97 8.20
C LEU A 57 14.13 -10.74 9.15
N VAL A 58 14.06 -10.36 10.42
CA VAL A 58 13.14 -10.95 11.39
C VAL A 58 11.69 -10.73 10.98
N ILE A 59 11.32 -9.50 10.59
CA ILE A 59 9.97 -9.21 10.11
C ILE A 59 9.65 -10.03 8.86
N THR A 60 10.56 -10.07 7.89
CA THR A 60 10.35 -10.80 6.64
C THR A 60 10.16 -12.29 6.88
N ARG A 61 11.02 -12.91 7.69
CA ARG A 61 10.88 -14.34 8.06
C ARG A 61 9.58 -14.61 8.81
N GLY A 62 9.18 -13.72 9.72
CA GLY A 62 7.91 -13.82 10.44
C GLY A 62 6.72 -13.75 9.49
N VAL A 63 6.71 -12.76 8.60
CA VAL A 63 5.63 -12.52 7.61
C VAL A 63 5.54 -13.70 6.63
N THR A 64 6.65 -14.10 6.03
CA THR A 64 6.67 -15.23 5.07
C THR A 64 6.30 -16.54 5.73
N GLY A 65 6.76 -16.77 6.97
CA GLY A 65 6.38 -17.95 7.77
C GLY A 65 4.87 -18.01 8.04
N ILE A 66 4.23 -16.89 8.39
CA ILE A 66 2.77 -16.82 8.58
C ILE A 66 2.04 -17.11 7.27
N VAL A 67 2.45 -16.47 6.15
CA VAL A 67 1.83 -16.71 4.85
C VAL A 67 1.98 -18.16 4.42
N GLN A 68 3.15 -18.76 4.63
CA GLN A 68 3.40 -20.15 4.28
C GLN A 68 2.60 -21.14 5.15
N ALA A 69 2.48 -20.87 6.45
CA ALA A 69 1.79 -21.75 7.38
C ALA A 69 0.25 -21.63 7.30
N TRP A 70 -0.27 -20.41 7.11
CA TRP A 70 -1.70 -20.09 7.19
C TRP A 70 -2.34 -19.77 5.84
N GLY A 71 -1.57 -19.68 4.76
CA GLY A 71 -2.06 -19.42 3.41
C GLY A 71 -2.91 -18.15 3.33
N TYR A 72 -4.13 -18.29 2.81
CA TYR A 72 -5.06 -17.18 2.64
C TYR A 72 -5.44 -16.46 3.94
N SER A 73 -5.58 -17.19 5.05
CA SER A 73 -5.88 -16.59 6.36
C SER A 73 -4.73 -15.72 6.86
N GLY A 74 -3.49 -16.15 6.63
CA GLY A 74 -2.28 -15.39 6.94
C GLY A 74 -2.21 -14.09 6.12
N ILE A 75 -2.46 -14.19 4.81
CA ILE A 75 -2.51 -13.02 3.92
C ILE A 75 -3.59 -12.04 4.38
N PHE A 76 -4.81 -12.52 4.64
CA PHE A 76 -5.90 -11.66 5.11
C PHE A 76 -5.54 -10.95 6.41
N GLY A 77 -5.07 -11.70 7.42
CA GLY A 77 -4.71 -11.13 8.72
C GLY A 77 -3.59 -10.09 8.62
N LEU A 78 -2.51 -10.40 7.91
CA LEU A 78 -1.39 -9.48 7.73
C LEU A 78 -1.78 -8.22 6.97
N MET A 79 -2.53 -8.34 5.87
CA MET A 79 -3.00 -7.21 5.07
C MET A 79 -4.02 -6.34 5.82
N PHE A 80 -4.85 -6.94 6.66
CA PHE A 80 -5.77 -6.23 7.55
C PHE A 80 -5.01 -5.41 8.60
N LEU A 81 -4.03 -6.02 9.27
CA LEU A 81 -3.20 -5.37 10.27
C LEU A 81 -2.33 -4.26 9.65
N GLU A 82 -1.72 -4.51 8.50
CA GLU A 82 -0.96 -3.51 7.74
C GLU A 82 -1.81 -2.29 7.42
N SER A 83 -3.03 -2.51 6.96
CA SER A 83 -3.95 -1.44 6.60
C SER A 83 -4.63 -0.76 7.81
N SER A 84 -4.41 -1.28 9.02
CA SER A 84 -4.81 -0.68 10.30
C SER A 84 -3.64 0.02 10.99
N SER A 85 -2.77 0.66 10.23
CA SER A 85 -1.62 1.47 10.70
C SER A 85 -0.53 0.69 11.43
N LEU A 86 -0.47 -0.63 11.31
CA LEU A 86 0.68 -1.41 11.77
C LEU A 86 1.77 -1.42 10.68
N PRO A 87 3.05 -1.26 11.05
CA PRO A 87 4.14 -1.20 10.08
C PRO A 87 4.54 -2.59 9.57
N ILE A 88 3.64 -3.25 8.87
CA ILE A 88 3.87 -4.55 8.22
C ILE A 88 4.01 -4.29 6.72
N PRO A 89 5.12 -4.64 6.08
CA PRO A 89 5.33 -4.32 4.66
C PRO A 89 4.54 -5.28 3.75
N SER A 90 3.51 -4.78 3.09
CA SER A 90 2.80 -5.52 2.04
C SER A 90 3.68 -5.85 0.84
N GLU A 91 4.75 -5.10 0.66
CA GLU A 91 5.83 -5.31 -0.31
C GLU A 91 6.56 -6.65 -0.10
N VAL A 92 6.45 -7.25 1.07
CA VAL A 92 6.91 -8.61 1.37
C VAL A 92 5.77 -9.62 1.26
N ILE A 93 4.60 -9.30 1.85
CA ILE A 93 3.45 -10.22 1.90
C ILE A 93 3.01 -10.64 0.49
N LEU A 94 2.74 -9.65 -0.37
CA LEU A 94 2.09 -9.89 -1.66
C LEU A 94 3.00 -10.49 -2.72
N PRO A 95 4.27 -10.08 -2.88
CA PRO A 95 5.18 -10.80 -3.77
C PRO A 95 5.44 -12.24 -3.31
N PHE A 96 5.57 -12.49 -2.00
CA PHE A 96 5.72 -13.85 -1.51
C PHE A 96 4.47 -14.70 -1.77
N ALA A 97 3.26 -14.14 -1.59
CA ALA A 97 2.02 -14.80 -1.97
C ALA A 97 1.96 -15.09 -3.48
N GLY A 98 2.44 -14.15 -4.30
CA GLY A 98 2.59 -14.34 -5.75
C GLY A 98 3.57 -15.46 -6.11
N TYR A 99 4.70 -15.55 -5.39
CA TYR A 99 5.64 -16.66 -5.52
C TYR A 99 4.97 -18.01 -5.18
N LEU A 100 4.22 -18.11 -4.09
CA LEU A 100 3.47 -19.32 -3.76
C LEU A 100 2.41 -19.67 -4.82
N ALA A 101 1.80 -18.65 -5.42
CA ALA A 101 0.88 -18.84 -6.55
C ALA A 101 1.58 -19.38 -7.80
N SER A 102 2.83 -18.98 -8.06
CA SER A 102 3.63 -19.54 -9.16
C SER A 102 3.95 -21.02 -8.97
N ARG A 103 3.96 -21.49 -7.72
CA ARG A 103 4.15 -22.88 -7.32
C ARG A 103 2.84 -23.67 -7.25
N GLY A 104 1.71 -23.05 -7.60
CA GLY A 104 0.39 -23.71 -7.58
C GLY A 104 -0.21 -23.88 -6.18
N GLN A 105 0.37 -23.26 -5.14
CA GLN A 105 -0.11 -23.35 -3.76
C GLN A 105 -1.25 -22.35 -3.47
N LEU A 106 -1.29 -21.25 -4.19
CA LEU A 106 -2.32 -20.20 -4.08
C LEU A 106 -2.86 -19.83 -5.46
N ASP A 107 -4.08 -19.29 -5.49
CA ASP A 107 -4.65 -18.65 -6.68
C ASP A 107 -4.40 -17.13 -6.64
N ILE A 108 -3.98 -16.57 -7.77
CA ILE A 108 -3.64 -15.13 -7.89
C ILE A 108 -4.87 -14.26 -7.56
N TRP A 109 -6.02 -14.58 -8.17
CA TRP A 109 -7.20 -13.72 -8.05
C TRP A 109 -7.85 -13.82 -6.68
N VAL A 110 -7.84 -15.00 -6.07
CA VAL A 110 -8.27 -15.19 -4.67
C VAL A 110 -7.36 -14.38 -3.74
N THR A 111 -6.04 -14.45 -3.93
CA THR A 111 -5.06 -13.69 -3.16
C THR A 111 -5.30 -12.18 -3.28
N VAL A 112 -5.41 -11.65 -4.50
CA VAL A 112 -5.65 -10.23 -4.75
C VAL A 112 -6.96 -9.76 -4.15
N THR A 113 -8.02 -10.55 -4.30
CA THR A 113 -9.35 -10.21 -3.76
C THR A 113 -9.32 -10.17 -2.24
N LEU A 114 -8.79 -11.20 -1.59
CA LEU A 114 -8.68 -11.25 -0.12
C LEU A 114 -7.82 -10.12 0.44
N ALA A 115 -6.67 -9.87 -0.17
CA ALA A 115 -5.79 -8.77 0.22
C ALA A 115 -6.48 -7.40 0.07
N THR A 116 -7.27 -7.23 -0.99
CA THR A 116 -8.03 -5.99 -1.21
C THR A 116 -9.13 -5.82 -0.17
N VAL A 117 -9.90 -6.86 0.11
CA VAL A 117 -10.95 -6.84 1.15
C VAL A 117 -10.36 -6.55 2.52
N ALA A 118 -9.27 -7.23 2.88
CA ALA A 118 -8.54 -7.01 4.13
C ALA A 118 -8.03 -5.56 4.24
N GLY A 119 -7.40 -5.06 3.18
CA GLY A 119 -6.88 -3.69 3.12
C GLY A 119 -7.97 -2.62 3.25
N VAL A 120 -9.11 -2.83 2.60
CA VAL A 120 -10.27 -1.93 2.74
C VAL A 120 -10.82 -1.98 4.16
N ALA A 121 -10.97 -3.17 4.75
CA ALA A 121 -11.49 -3.33 6.11
C ALA A 121 -10.61 -2.61 7.14
N GLY A 122 -9.29 -2.79 7.10
CA GLY A 122 -8.34 -2.07 7.95
C GLY A 122 -8.42 -0.55 7.76
N SER A 123 -8.47 -0.09 6.51
CA SER A 123 -8.57 1.34 6.20
C SER A 123 -9.88 1.97 6.69
N VAL A 124 -10.98 1.21 6.71
CA VAL A 124 -12.27 1.68 7.26
C VAL A 124 -12.18 1.85 8.77
N ILE A 125 -11.44 1.01 9.48
CA ILE A 125 -11.18 1.20 10.91
C ILE A 125 -10.45 2.51 11.14
N ASP A 126 -9.36 2.77 10.41
CA ASP A 126 -8.60 4.02 10.52
C ASP A 126 -9.46 5.24 10.19
N TYR A 127 -10.32 5.15 9.18
CA TYR A 127 -11.29 6.19 8.86
C TYR A 127 -12.22 6.49 10.05
N TYR A 128 -12.77 5.46 10.70
CA TYR A 128 -13.65 5.66 11.85
C TYR A 128 -12.90 6.16 13.09
N ILE A 129 -11.65 5.77 13.28
CA ILE A 129 -10.79 6.33 14.34
C ILE A 129 -10.59 7.83 14.08
N GLY A 130 -10.29 8.24 12.85
CA GLY A 130 -10.18 9.65 12.47
C GLY A 130 -11.48 10.42 12.70
N LEU A 131 -12.62 9.86 12.27
CA LEU A 131 -13.95 10.47 12.43
C LEU A 131 -14.33 10.68 13.90
N LYS A 132 -14.19 9.64 14.72
CA LYS A 132 -14.54 9.70 16.16
C LYS A 132 -13.49 10.45 16.96
N GLY A 133 -12.22 10.35 16.61
CA GLY A 133 -11.12 11.05 17.29
C GLY A 133 -11.28 12.55 17.22
N VAL A 134 -11.56 13.11 16.04
CA VAL A 134 -11.83 14.55 15.90
C VAL A 134 -13.11 14.96 16.63
N GLN A 135 -14.16 14.15 16.60
CA GLN A 135 -15.38 14.44 17.35
C GLN A 135 -15.14 14.48 18.85
N ALA A 136 -14.38 13.54 19.41
CA ALA A 136 -14.02 13.53 20.83
C ALA A 136 -13.15 14.75 21.22
N LEU A 137 -12.19 15.11 20.37
CA LEU A 137 -11.32 16.27 20.59
C LEU A 137 -12.10 17.59 20.52
N THR A 138 -13.02 17.74 19.59
CA THR A 138 -13.83 18.97 19.44
C THR A 138 -14.87 19.14 20.54
N GLN A 139 -15.35 18.05 21.14
CA GLN A 139 -16.26 18.08 22.29
C GLN A 139 -15.54 18.52 23.58
N ASN A 140 -14.23 18.36 23.67
CA ASN A 140 -13.45 18.79 24.81
C ASN A 140 -13.04 20.24 24.65
N LYS A 141 -13.67 21.16 25.42
CA LYS A 141 -13.48 22.63 25.33
C LYS A 141 -12.02 23.09 25.44
N ILE A 142 -11.16 22.32 26.08
CA ILE A 142 -9.74 22.64 26.29
C ILE A 142 -8.91 22.11 25.12
N LEU A 143 -9.06 20.84 24.75
CA LEU A 143 -8.28 20.19 23.71
C LEU A 143 -8.69 20.65 22.29
N GLY A 144 -9.97 20.94 22.06
CA GLY A 144 -10.45 21.42 20.76
C GLY A 144 -9.89 22.80 20.36
N LYS A 145 -9.54 23.65 21.33
CA LYS A 145 -8.89 24.95 21.06
C LYS A 145 -7.40 24.85 20.78
N ILE A 146 -6.74 23.80 21.30
CA ILE A 146 -5.28 23.64 21.22
C ILE A 146 -4.88 22.84 19.99
N VAL A 147 -5.67 21.83 19.58
CA VAL A 147 -5.26 20.84 18.59
C VAL A 147 -5.66 21.22 17.17
N LEU A 148 -6.82 21.84 16.96
CA LEU A 148 -7.28 22.29 15.64
C LEU A 148 -8.14 23.53 15.75
N SER A 149 -7.69 24.64 15.17
CA SER A 149 -8.54 25.80 14.95
C SER A 149 -9.68 25.39 13.98
N THR A 150 -10.90 25.84 14.25
CA THR A 150 -12.07 25.60 13.38
C THR A 150 -11.81 25.98 11.93
N SER A 151 -11.04 27.06 11.72
CA SER A 151 -10.64 27.51 10.38
C SER A 151 -9.69 26.54 9.65
N GLN A 152 -8.79 25.87 10.37
CA GLN A 152 -7.89 24.86 9.81
C GLN A 152 -8.64 23.59 9.43
N LEU A 153 -9.61 23.20 10.24
CA LEU A 153 -10.46 22.04 9.93
C LEU A 153 -11.34 22.31 8.70
N GLU A 154 -11.96 23.48 8.59
CA GLU A 154 -12.74 23.88 7.43
C GLU A 154 -11.89 23.97 6.15
N LEU A 155 -10.67 24.46 6.25
CA LEU A 155 -9.74 24.51 5.11
C LEU A 155 -9.34 23.10 4.66
N ALA A 156 -9.03 22.22 5.60
CA ALA A 156 -8.73 20.81 5.32
C ALA A 156 -9.93 20.10 4.70
N GLU A 157 -11.14 20.35 5.20
CA GLU A 157 -12.38 19.78 4.66
C GLU A 157 -12.62 20.24 3.22
N LYS A 158 -12.50 21.55 2.93
CA LYS A 158 -12.65 22.11 1.58
C LYS A 158 -11.61 21.52 0.62
N TRP A 159 -10.37 21.44 1.06
CA TRP A 159 -9.29 20.90 0.25
C TRP A 159 -9.47 19.40 -0.03
N PHE A 160 -9.83 18.64 0.99
CA PHE A 160 -10.09 17.21 0.88
C PHE A 160 -11.32 16.89 0.04
N ASN A 161 -12.38 17.74 0.11
CA ASN A 161 -13.55 17.60 -0.73
C ASN A 161 -13.24 17.80 -2.22
N LYS A 162 -12.23 18.64 -2.54
CA LYS A 162 -11.81 18.89 -3.92
C LYS A 162 -10.84 17.84 -4.47
N HIS A 163 -9.88 17.38 -3.65
CA HIS A 163 -8.77 16.52 -4.11
C HIS A 163 -8.69 15.18 -3.41
N GLY A 164 -9.43 14.97 -2.31
CA GLY A 164 -9.28 13.83 -1.42
C GLY A 164 -9.49 12.48 -2.08
N SER A 165 -10.39 12.39 -3.05
CA SER A 165 -10.64 11.15 -3.77
C SER A 165 -9.40 10.65 -4.52
N LEU A 166 -8.72 11.55 -5.22
CA LEU A 166 -7.49 11.23 -5.93
C LEU A 166 -6.35 10.93 -4.96
N MET A 167 -6.29 11.66 -3.84
CA MET A 167 -5.29 11.39 -2.80
C MET A 167 -5.46 10.02 -2.15
N ILE A 168 -6.69 9.62 -1.84
CA ILE A 168 -6.94 8.27 -1.33
C ILE A 168 -6.45 7.23 -2.32
N PHE A 169 -6.77 7.36 -3.60
CA PHE A 169 -6.31 6.44 -4.63
C PHE A 169 -4.78 6.40 -4.73
N THR A 170 -4.14 7.57 -4.90
CA THR A 170 -2.68 7.65 -5.12
C THR A 170 -1.89 7.24 -3.88
N SER A 171 -2.36 7.56 -2.66
CA SER A 171 -1.70 7.14 -1.44
C SER A 171 -1.59 5.63 -1.30
N ARG A 172 -2.55 4.87 -1.87
CA ARG A 172 -2.51 3.39 -1.84
C ARG A 172 -1.37 2.81 -2.67
N MET A 173 -0.84 3.59 -3.62
CA MET A 173 0.27 3.18 -4.48
C MET A 173 1.64 3.62 -3.95
N ILE A 174 1.67 4.34 -2.83
CA ILE A 174 2.93 4.82 -2.23
C ILE A 174 3.19 4.02 -0.95
N PRO A 175 4.29 3.25 -0.89
CA PRO A 175 4.69 2.52 0.30
C PRO A 175 4.80 3.44 1.53
N GLY A 176 4.34 2.97 2.69
CA GLY A 176 4.37 3.74 3.94
C GLY A 176 3.33 4.86 4.06
N PHE A 177 2.71 5.32 2.98
CA PHE A 177 1.67 6.36 3.01
C PHE A 177 0.24 5.84 2.90
N ARG A 178 0.06 4.54 2.69
CA ARG A 178 -1.24 3.92 2.41
C ARG A 178 -2.28 4.18 3.50
N THR A 179 -1.90 4.09 4.76
CA THR A 179 -2.76 4.26 5.93
C THR A 179 -2.89 5.71 6.36
N THR A 180 -1.86 6.52 6.13
CA THR A 180 -1.75 7.91 6.61
C THR A 180 -2.95 8.78 6.21
N PHE A 181 -3.52 8.57 5.01
CA PHE A 181 -4.65 9.37 4.52
C PHE A 181 -6.03 8.88 4.95
N SER A 182 -6.12 7.69 5.58
CA SER A 182 -7.39 7.17 6.10
C SER A 182 -7.90 7.98 7.29
N PHE A 183 -7.03 8.36 8.21
CA PHE A 183 -7.35 9.20 9.36
C PHE A 183 -7.87 10.61 8.96
N PRO A 184 -7.14 11.38 8.13
CA PRO A 184 -7.63 12.67 7.64
C PRO A 184 -8.96 12.57 6.91
N ALA A 185 -9.15 11.54 6.08
CA ALA A 185 -10.42 11.33 5.38
C ALA A 185 -11.61 11.18 6.35
N GLY A 186 -11.41 10.44 7.44
CA GLY A 186 -12.38 10.32 8.52
C GLY A 186 -12.58 11.63 9.28
N ALA A 187 -11.48 12.31 9.62
CA ALA A 187 -11.49 13.59 10.34
C ALA A 187 -12.31 14.67 9.64
N VAL A 188 -12.15 14.79 8.31
CA VAL A 188 -12.92 15.75 7.47
C VAL A 188 -14.27 15.19 7.00
N LYS A 189 -14.73 14.08 7.56
CA LYS A 189 -16.04 13.46 7.26
C LYS A 189 -16.26 13.21 5.75
N MET A 190 -15.22 12.78 5.02
CA MET A 190 -15.36 12.40 3.62
C MET A 190 -16.47 11.37 3.47
N LYS A 191 -17.28 11.43 2.40
CA LYS A 191 -18.33 10.42 2.15
C LYS A 191 -17.72 9.02 2.12
N LEU A 192 -18.18 8.13 3.01
CA LEU A 192 -17.66 6.77 3.19
C LEU A 192 -17.67 5.97 1.87
N SER A 193 -18.72 6.12 1.06
CA SER A 193 -18.82 5.44 -0.24
C SER A 193 -17.71 5.87 -1.22
N LYS A 194 -17.36 7.16 -1.25
CA LYS A 194 -16.23 7.64 -2.04
C LYS A 194 -14.91 7.13 -1.49
N PHE A 195 -14.72 7.20 -0.16
CA PHE A 195 -13.53 6.67 0.49
C PHE A 195 -13.32 5.19 0.16
N ILE A 196 -14.35 4.34 0.33
CA ILE A 196 -14.28 2.91 0.02
C ILE A 196 -13.98 2.69 -1.45
N GLY A 197 -14.69 3.35 -2.37
CA GLY A 197 -14.52 3.16 -3.81
C GLY A 197 -13.08 3.45 -4.28
N PHE A 198 -12.49 4.56 -3.85
CA PHE A 198 -11.10 4.90 -4.21
C PHE A 198 -10.06 4.05 -3.47
N THR A 199 -10.36 3.62 -2.24
CA THR A 199 -9.53 2.65 -1.51
C THR A 199 -9.52 1.29 -2.20
N VAL A 200 -10.69 0.76 -2.59
CA VAL A 200 -10.78 -0.50 -3.35
C VAL A 200 -9.98 -0.42 -4.63
N ALA A 201 -10.20 0.64 -5.44
CA ALA A 201 -9.49 0.80 -6.70
C ALA A 201 -7.96 0.87 -6.52
N GLY A 202 -7.48 1.65 -5.55
CA GLY A 202 -6.05 1.79 -5.27
C GLY A 202 -5.43 0.52 -4.70
N CYS A 203 -6.07 -0.10 -3.70
CA CYS A 203 -5.59 -1.37 -3.12
C CYS A 203 -5.59 -2.49 -4.16
N PHE A 204 -6.66 -2.63 -4.94
CA PHE A 204 -6.75 -3.67 -5.97
C PHE A 204 -5.61 -3.55 -6.98
N LEU A 205 -5.41 -2.34 -7.54
CA LEU A 205 -4.35 -2.11 -8.52
C LEU A 205 -2.97 -2.42 -7.95
N TRP A 206 -2.67 -1.93 -6.73
CA TRP A 206 -1.41 -2.19 -6.07
C TRP A 206 -1.18 -3.68 -5.77
N ASN A 207 -2.21 -4.35 -5.24
CA ASN A 207 -2.14 -5.77 -4.92
C ASN A 207 -1.94 -6.63 -6.17
N VAL A 208 -2.60 -6.29 -7.30
CA VAL A 208 -2.37 -6.96 -8.59
C VAL A 208 -0.91 -6.82 -9.01
N ILE A 209 -0.35 -5.61 -8.93
CA ILE A 209 1.05 -5.36 -9.33
C ILE A 209 1.99 -6.22 -8.49
N LEU A 210 1.88 -6.18 -7.15
CA LEU A 210 2.80 -6.88 -6.26
C LEU A 210 2.67 -8.41 -6.37
N VAL A 211 1.45 -8.94 -6.41
CA VAL A 211 1.22 -10.39 -6.56
C VAL A 211 1.74 -10.87 -7.92
N TYR A 212 1.49 -10.09 -8.98
CA TYR A 212 1.95 -10.46 -10.32
C TYR A 212 3.48 -10.42 -10.44
N VAL A 213 4.15 -9.43 -9.84
CA VAL A 213 5.62 -9.37 -9.77
C VAL A 213 6.17 -10.61 -9.09
N GLY A 214 5.64 -10.98 -7.92
CA GLY A 214 6.08 -12.19 -7.22
C GLY A 214 5.83 -13.49 -8.01
N TRP A 215 4.68 -13.60 -8.67
CA TRP A 215 4.36 -14.74 -9.53
C TRP A 215 5.30 -14.85 -10.73
N TYR A 216 5.56 -13.73 -11.42
CA TYR A 216 6.45 -13.69 -12.58
C TYR A 216 7.88 -14.08 -12.20
N LEU A 217 8.41 -13.54 -11.11
CA LEU A 217 9.73 -13.89 -10.59
C LEU A 217 9.79 -15.36 -10.18
N GLY A 218 8.78 -15.85 -9.46
CA GLY A 218 8.73 -17.25 -9.04
C GLY A 218 8.71 -18.22 -10.21
N LYS A 219 8.02 -17.85 -11.30
CA LYS A 219 7.96 -18.68 -12.53
C LYS A 219 9.27 -18.68 -13.33
N ASN A 220 9.98 -17.55 -13.32
CA ASN A 220 11.22 -17.37 -14.10
C ASN A 220 12.48 -17.47 -13.23
N TRP A 221 12.35 -18.02 -12.01
CA TRP A 221 13.40 -18.07 -11.02
C TRP A 221 14.72 -18.63 -11.54
N THR A 222 14.69 -19.74 -12.27
CA THR A 222 15.89 -20.36 -12.84
C THR A 222 16.62 -19.48 -13.84
N GLN A 223 15.91 -18.56 -14.51
CA GLN A 223 16.51 -17.61 -15.43
C GLN A 223 17.13 -16.42 -14.69
N VAL A 224 16.49 -15.96 -13.61
CA VAL A 224 16.99 -14.86 -12.78
C VAL A 224 18.23 -15.30 -11.99
N ALA A 225 18.20 -16.48 -11.38
CA ALA A 225 19.36 -17.05 -10.67
C ALA A 225 20.56 -17.34 -11.57
N GLY A 226 20.33 -17.58 -12.87
CA GLY A 226 21.40 -17.78 -13.86
C GLY A 226 22.15 -16.51 -14.25
N VAL A 227 21.59 -15.34 -14.01
CA VAL A 227 22.19 -14.03 -14.35
C VAL A 227 23.12 -13.54 -13.23
N SER A 228 22.93 -13.98 -11.99
CA SER A 228 23.74 -13.57 -10.83
C SER A 228 25.13 -14.25 -10.76
N HIS A 229 25.47 -15.15 -11.71
CA HIS A 229 26.77 -15.83 -11.76
C HIS A 229 27.75 -15.22 -12.79
N TYR A 230 27.51 -13.99 -13.27
CA TYR A 230 28.43 -13.20 -14.07
C TYR A 230 28.69 -11.85 -13.33
#